data_c6a887343b0a023d169367b56ad70f40
#
_entry.id   c6a887343b0a023d169367b56ad70f40
#
_cell.length_a   1.000
_cell.length_b   1.000
_cell.length_c   1.000
_cell.angle_alpha   90.00
_cell.angle_beta   90.00
_cell.angle_gamma   90.00
#
_symmetry.space_group_name_H-M   'P 1'
#
loop_
_entity.id
_entity.type
_entity.pdbx_description
1 polymer ?
#
loop_
_entity_poly.entity_id
_entity_poly.type
_entity_poly.pdbx_seq_one_letter_code
_entity_poly.pdbx_strand_id
1 'polypeptide(L)'
;MLEYNVSLEGKTILITGAAGFIGSNLCSKLLKETKGVKVIGIDSITDYYDVKIKEERLKSLAKYEGFLFVKGNIADKKTIDDLFAAHKPEIVVNLAAQAGVRYSITNPQSYVESNLIGFYNILEACRHSYDGGEKGVEHLVYASSSSVYGSNKKVPYSTDDKVDNPVSLYAATKKSNELMAHAYSKLYDIPSTGLRFFTVYGPAGRPDMAYFGFTDKLVAGKTIQIFNYGNCKRDFTFVDDIVEGVVRVMQHAPERKTGEDGLPVPPYKVYNIGNNQPENLLDFVNILQEELVRAKVLPEDYDFEAHKQLVPMQPGDVPVTYADTTPLEQDFGFKPATPLRVGLRAFAEWYAGYYSK
;
A
#
# COMPACT_ATOMS: atom_id res chain seq x y z
N MET A 1 24.31 2.89 14.02
CA MET A 1 23.53 1.78 13.45
C MET A 1 22.10 1.97 13.91
N LEU A 2 21.11 1.82 13.06
CA LEU A 2 19.72 1.76 13.46
C LEU A 2 19.53 0.52 14.35
N GLU A 3 19.08 0.71 15.59
CA GLU A 3 18.71 -0.40 16.45
C GLU A 3 17.27 -0.80 16.16
N TYR A 4 17.09 -1.98 15.57
CA TYR A 4 15.78 -2.59 15.43
C TYR A 4 15.39 -3.27 16.74
N ASN A 5 14.17 -3.01 17.22
CA ASN A 5 13.64 -3.60 18.44
C ASN A 5 12.72 -4.81 18.21
N VAL A 6 12.42 -5.11 16.92
CA VAL A 6 11.62 -6.28 16.51
C VAL A 6 12.42 -7.09 15.48
N SER A 7 12.71 -8.38 15.80
CA SER A 7 13.26 -9.32 14.83
C SER A 7 12.17 -9.92 13.99
N LEU A 8 12.40 -10.11 12.70
CA LEU A 8 11.49 -10.84 11.80
C LEU A 8 11.85 -12.32 11.68
N GLU A 9 13.09 -12.70 12.04
CA GLU A 9 13.54 -14.09 11.92
C GLU A 9 12.76 -15.04 12.83
N GLY A 10 12.30 -16.13 12.27
CA GLY A 10 11.52 -17.16 12.97
C GLY A 10 10.08 -16.77 13.34
N LYS A 11 9.66 -15.53 13.02
CA LYS A 11 8.36 -14.99 13.40
C LYS A 11 7.21 -15.48 12.53
N THR A 12 6.02 -15.53 13.14
CA THR A 12 4.76 -15.69 12.43
C THR A 12 4.19 -14.31 12.13
N ILE A 13 4.05 -13.98 10.84
CA ILE A 13 3.59 -12.69 10.37
C ILE A 13 2.26 -12.86 9.64
N LEU A 14 1.22 -12.15 10.09
CA LEU A 14 -0.06 -12.08 9.39
C LEU A 14 -0.04 -10.90 8.42
N ILE A 15 -0.30 -11.18 7.14
CA ILE A 15 -0.44 -10.15 6.09
C ILE A 15 -1.85 -10.23 5.53
N THR A 16 -2.66 -9.20 5.77
CA THR A 16 -3.97 -9.09 5.15
C THR A 16 -3.85 -8.40 3.79
N GLY A 17 -4.71 -8.77 2.82
CA GLY A 17 -4.55 -8.30 1.45
C GLY A 17 -3.36 -8.96 0.71
N ALA A 18 -3.04 -10.20 1.07
CA ALA A 18 -1.86 -10.92 0.58
C ALA A 18 -1.88 -11.20 -0.93
N ALA A 19 -3.05 -11.29 -1.56
CA ALA A 19 -3.19 -11.40 -3.01
C ALA A 19 -3.20 -10.03 -3.72
N GLY A 20 -3.18 -8.93 -2.94
CA GLY A 20 -3.08 -7.56 -3.44
C GLY A 20 -1.68 -7.24 -3.98
N PHE A 21 -1.54 -6.09 -4.64
CA PHE A 21 -0.29 -5.65 -5.27
C PHE A 21 0.85 -5.52 -4.25
N ILE A 22 0.68 -4.70 -3.21
CA ILE A 22 1.72 -4.50 -2.19
C ILE A 22 1.87 -5.74 -1.33
N GLY A 23 0.75 -6.38 -0.93
CA GLY A 23 0.76 -7.55 -0.05
C GLY A 23 1.54 -8.73 -0.63
N SER A 24 1.34 -9.05 -1.91
CA SER A 24 2.04 -10.16 -2.55
C SER A 24 3.56 -9.91 -2.69
N ASN A 25 3.96 -8.67 -3.00
CA ASN A 25 5.37 -8.30 -3.07
C ASN A 25 6.02 -8.33 -1.68
N LEU A 26 5.31 -7.87 -0.63
CA LEU A 26 5.79 -7.96 0.75
C LEU A 26 5.95 -9.43 1.20
N CYS A 27 4.94 -10.27 0.96
CA CYS A 27 5.05 -11.71 1.24
C CYS A 27 6.27 -12.32 0.54
N SER A 28 6.46 -12.03 -0.75
CA SER A 28 7.58 -12.55 -1.53
C SER A 28 8.94 -12.12 -0.98
N LYS A 29 9.09 -10.83 -0.59
CA LYS A 29 10.33 -10.32 -0.02
C LYS A 29 10.64 -10.98 1.32
N LEU A 30 9.67 -11.05 2.23
CA LEU A 30 9.85 -11.68 3.54
C LEU A 30 10.26 -13.15 3.40
N LEU A 31 9.56 -13.92 2.55
CA LEU A 31 9.82 -15.34 2.34
C LEU A 31 11.19 -15.62 1.69
N LYS A 32 11.72 -14.68 0.91
CA LYS A 32 13.03 -14.79 0.27
C LYS A 32 14.18 -14.39 1.19
N GLU A 33 13.99 -13.33 1.97
CA GLU A 33 15.10 -12.63 2.63
C GLU A 33 15.14 -12.83 4.15
N THR A 34 14.04 -13.35 4.76
CA THR A 34 13.95 -13.52 6.21
C THR A 34 14.02 -14.99 6.60
N LYS A 35 15.01 -15.35 7.39
CA LYS A 35 15.26 -16.74 7.80
C LYS A 35 14.15 -17.25 8.72
N GLY A 36 13.55 -18.40 8.35
CA GLY A 36 12.59 -19.12 9.20
C GLY A 36 11.25 -18.41 9.40
N VAL A 37 10.97 -17.31 8.67
CA VAL A 37 9.69 -16.60 8.75
C VAL A 37 8.52 -17.48 8.30
N LYS A 38 7.39 -17.35 8.98
CA LYS A 38 6.10 -17.91 8.57
C LYS A 38 5.15 -16.77 8.21
N VAL A 39 4.68 -16.75 6.98
CA VAL A 39 3.75 -15.73 6.49
C VAL A 39 2.36 -16.34 6.31
N ILE A 40 1.42 -15.86 7.10
CA ILE A 40 0.00 -16.19 6.96
C ILE A 40 -0.64 -15.08 6.13
N GLY A 41 -1.00 -15.38 4.90
CA GLY A 41 -1.66 -14.43 4.00
C GLY A 41 -3.17 -14.63 4.00
N ILE A 42 -3.95 -13.57 4.23
CA ILE A 42 -5.42 -13.60 4.04
C ILE A 42 -5.84 -12.60 2.97
N ASP A 43 -6.75 -13.03 2.09
CA ASP A 43 -7.38 -12.16 1.07
C ASP A 43 -8.76 -12.73 0.71
N SER A 44 -9.72 -11.85 0.45
CA SER A 44 -11.08 -12.23 0.03
C SER A 44 -11.20 -12.53 -1.47
N ILE A 45 -10.15 -12.20 -2.25
CA ILE A 45 -10.11 -12.40 -3.71
C ILE A 45 -11.33 -11.74 -4.40
N THR A 46 -11.60 -10.47 -4.05
CA THR A 46 -12.70 -9.72 -4.67
C THR A 46 -12.46 -9.54 -6.17
N ASP A 47 -13.53 -9.43 -6.94
CA ASP A 47 -13.56 -9.20 -8.38
C ASP A 47 -13.51 -7.71 -8.79
N TYR A 48 -13.02 -6.84 -7.89
CA TYR A 48 -12.85 -5.41 -8.16
C TYR A 48 -12.01 -5.14 -9.42
N TYR A 49 -11.06 -6.04 -9.70
CA TYR A 49 -10.33 -6.13 -10.97
C TYR A 49 -10.07 -7.62 -11.30
N ASP A 50 -9.50 -7.91 -12.47
CA ASP A 50 -9.28 -9.28 -12.93
C ASP A 50 -8.64 -10.17 -11.85
N VAL A 51 -9.39 -11.17 -11.42
CA VAL A 51 -8.99 -12.13 -10.36
C VAL A 51 -7.76 -12.93 -10.77
N LYS A 52 -7.53 -13.17 -12.06
CA LYS A 52 -6.37 -13.93 -12.55
C LYS A 52 -5.04 -13.34 -12.10
N ILE A 53 -4.93 -12.00 -12.01
CA ILE A 53 -3.71 -11.35 -11.49
C ILE A 53 -3.47 -11.71 -10.02
N LYS A 54 -4.55 -11.79 -9.22
CA LYS A 54 -4.45 -12.21 -7.82
C LYS A 54 -4.04 -13.68 -7.69
N GLU A 55 -4.62 -14.55 -8.52
CA GLU A 55 -4.30 -15.97 -8.57
C GLU A 55 -2.85 -16.24 -8.96
N GLU A 56 -2.32 -15.52 -9.97
CA GLU A 56 -0.90 -15.65 -10.36
C GLU A 56 0.07 -15.17 -9.27
N ARG A 57 -0.29 -14.10 -8.53
CA ARG A 57 0.49 -13.67 -7.36
C ARG A 57 0.52 -14.76 -6.29
N LEU A 58 -0.64 -15.35 -5.95
CA LEU A 58 -0.74 -16.44 -4.98
C LEU A 58 0.00 -17.71 -5.44
N LYS A 59 -0.10 -18.08 -6.71
CA LYS A 59 0.63 -19.20 -7.29
C LYS A 59 2.15 -19.02 -7.18
N SER A 60 2.62 -17.79 -7.30
CA SER A 60 4.04 -17.47 -7.09
C SER A 60 4.46 -17.59 -5.63
N LEU A 61 3.58 -17.24 -4.68
CA LEU A 61 3.82 -17.33 -3.25
C LEU A 61 3.72 -18.77 -2.74
N ALA A 62 2.82 -19.59 -3.29
CA ALA A 62 2.63 -20.99 -2.88
C ALA A 62 3.86 -21.88 -3.08
N LYS A 63 4.91 -21.40 -3.77
CA LYS A 63 6.20 -22.10 -3.94
C LYS A 63 7.07 -22.06 -2.69
N TYR A 64 6.78 -21.19 -1.71
CA TYR A 64 7.55 -21.04 -0.48
C TYR A 64 6.90 -21.85 0.66
N GLU A 65 7.65 -22.74 1.30
CA GLU A 65 7.17 -23.57 2.42
C GLU A 65 6.66 -22.74 3.61
N GLY A 66 7.25 -21.55 3.83
CA GLY A 66 6.85 -20.62 4.90
C GLY A 66 5.55 -19.84 4.62
N PHE A 67 4.87 -20.06 3.48
CA PHE A 67 3.66 -19.36 3.11
C PHE A 67 2.41 -20.20 3.31
N LEU A 68 1.46 -19.69 4.08
CA LEU A 68 0.10 -20.22 4.18
C LEU A 68 -0.90 -19.19 3.69
N PHE A 69 -1.78 -19.56 2.75
CA PHE A 69 -2.86 -18.71 2.28
C PHE A 69 -4.21 -19.12 2.84
N VAL A 70 -4.95 -18.14 3.35
CA VAL A 70 -6.34 -18.29 3.81
C VAL A 70 -7.23 -17.40 2.95
N LYS A 71 -8.19 -17.98 2.24
CA LYS A 71 -9.23 -17.20 1.55
C LYS A 71 -10.28 -16.80 2.58
N GLY A 72 -10.38 -15.50 2.86
CA GLY A 72 -11.32 -14.98 3.87
C GLY A 72 -11.45 -13.48 3.82
N ASN A 73 -12.52 -12.97 4.44
CA ASN A 73 -12.79 -11.54 4.55
C ASN A 73 -12.44 -11.06 5.97
N ILE A 74 -11.63 -10.00 6.08
CA ILE A 74 -11.29 -9.41 7.39
C ILE A 74 -12.49 -8.82 8.11
N ALA A 75 -13.59 -8.51 7.39
CA ALA A 75 -14.85 -8.07 7.99
C ALA A 75 -15.62 -9.22 8.68
N ASP A 76 -15.27 -10.48 8.42
CA ASP A 76 -15.78 -11.62 9.17
C ASP A 76 -14.94 -11.83 10.44
N LYS A 77 -15.50 -11.42 11.57
CA LYS A 77 -14.84 -11.51 12.88
C LYS A 77 -14.39 -12.93 13.19
N LYS A 78 -15.25 -13.92 12.91
CA LYS A 78 -14.92 -15.33 13.22
C LYS A 78 -13.68 -15.80 12.46
N THR A 79 -13.56 -15.45 11.20
CA THR A 79 -12.38 -15.79 10.38
C THR A 79 -11.11 -15.20 10.99
N ILE A 80 -11.14 -13.97 11.50
CA ILE A 80 -9.98 -13.34 12.12
C ILE A 80 -9.66 -13.94 13.48
N ASP A 81 -10.67 -14.18 14.32
CA ASP A 81 -10.49 -14.84 15.63
C ASP A 81 -9.87 -16.24 15.46
N ASP A 82 -10.37 -17.05 14.51
CA ASP A 82 -9.84 -18.38 14.22
C ASP A 82 -8.36 -18.34 13.74
N LEU A 83 -8.01 -17.34 12.90
CA LEU A 83 -6.63 -17.13 12.43
C LEU A 83 -5.68 -16.82 13.59
N PHE A 84 -6.07 -15.90 14.48
CA PHE A 84 -5.25 -15.54 15.63
C PHE A 84 -5.11 -16.70 16.61
N ALA A 85 -6.19 -17.44 16.87
CA ALA A 85 -6.18 -18.60 17.74
C ALA A 85 -5.25 -19.72 17.19
N ALA A 86 -5.32 -19.99 15.87
CA ALA A 86 -4.55 -21.06 15.24
C ALA A 86 -3.07 -20.73 15.05
N HIS A 87 -2.74 -19.47 14.74
CA HIS A 87 -1.39 -19.10 14.26
C HIS A 87 -0.63 -18.17 15.20
N LYS A 88 -1.30 -17.49 16.14
CA LYS A 88 -0.71 -16.56 17.12
C LYS A 88 0.30 -15.61 16.47
N PRO A 89 -0.11 -14.77 15.50
CA PRO A 89 0.81 -13.91 14.78
C PRO A 89 1.48 -12.90 15.74
N GLU A 90 2.79 -12.77 15.63
CA GLU A 90 3.60 -11.86 16.44
C GLU A 90 3.70 -10.48 15.77
N ILE A 91 3.56 -10.42 14.45
CA ILE A 91 3.54 -9.18 13.67
C ILE A 91 2.33 -9.23 12.75
N VAL A 92 1.61 -8.10 12.66
CA VAL A 92 0.45 -7.97 11.78
C VAL A 92 0.68 -6.83 10.80
N VAL A 93 0.55 -7.10 9.50
CA VAL A 93 0.59 -6.08 8.44
C VAL A 93 -0.78 -6.02 7.76
N ASN A 94 -1.57 -5.01 8.10
CA ASN A 94 -2.92 -4.85 7.55
C ASN A 94 -2.91 -4.00 6.28
N LEU A 95 -2.89 -4.68 5.12
CA LEU A 95 -2.97 -4.05 3.79
C LEU A 95 -4.34 -4.28 3.13
N ALA A 96 -5.16 -5.20 3.65
CA ALA A 96 -6.50 -5.44 3.14
C ALA A 96 -7.37 -4.19 3.29
N ALA A 97 -7.90 -3.72 2.18
CA ALA A 97 -8.82 -2.61 2.12
C ALA A 97 -9.52 -2.58 0.76
N GLN A 98 -10.71 -2.00 0.71
CA GLN A 98 -11.23 -1.51 -0.56
C GLN A 98 -10.50 -0.19 -0.86
N ALA A 99 -9.79 -0.16 -1.99
CA ALA A 99 -8.99 0.99 -2.42
C ALA A 99 -9.64 1.67 -3.64
N GLY A 100 -9.16 2.90 -3.93
CA GLY A 100 -9.65 3.69 -5.07
C GLY A 100 -10.63 4.79 -4.63
N VAL A 101 -10.28 6.05 -4.91
CA VAL A 101 -11.11 7.21 -4.54
C VAL A 101 -12.45 7.19 -5.28
N ARG A 102 -12.43 6.91 -6.60
CA ARG A 102 -13.63 6.98 -7.45
C ARG A 102 -14.63 5.87 -7.15
N TYR A 103 -14.15 4.67 -6.90
CA TYR A 103 -15.01 3.53 -6.60
C TYR A 103 -15.75 3.71 -5.26
N SER A 104 -15.22 4.54 -4.34
CA SER A 104 -15.93 4.86 -3.09
C SER A 104 -17.22 5.67 -3.30
N ILE A 105 -17.40 6.26 -4.49
CA ILE A 105 -18.62 6.98 -4.87
C ILE A 105 -19.71 5.99 -5.31
N THR A 106 -19.33 4.97 -6.09
CA THR A 106 -20.29 4.03 -6.69
C THR A 106 -20.55 2.80 -5.83
N ASN A 107 -19.61 2.42 -4.96
CA ASN A 107 -19.75 1.28 -4.04
C ASN A 107 -19.25 1.63 -2.63
N PRO A 108 -19.93 2.56 -1.91
CA PRO A 108 -19.49 3.02 -0.58
C PRO A 108 -19.52 1.92 0.48
N GLN A 109 -20.45 0.98 0.39
CA GLN A 109 -20.64 -0.10 1.36
C GLN A 109 -19.37 -0.95 1.51
N SER A 110 -18.70 -1.28 0.41
CA SER A 110 -17.47 -2.08 0.44
C SER A 110 -16.33 -1.40 1.23
N TYR A 111 -16.34 -0.06 1.30
CA TYR A 111 -15.36 0.71 2.09
C TYR A 111 -15.68 0.68 3.58
N VAL A 112 -16.94 0.73 3.95
CA VAL A 112 -17.36 0.57 5.36
C VAL A 112 -17.00 -0.83 5.84
N GLU A 113 -17.36 -1.86 5.09
CA GLU A 113 -17.11 -3.25 5.46
C GLU A 113 -15.61 -3.55 5.56
N SER A 114 -14.83 -3.29 4.51
CA SER A 114 -13.42 -3.65 4.49
C SER A 114 -12.56 -2.73 5.34
N ASN A 115 -12.77 -1.40 5.23
CA ASN A 115 -11.84 -0.45 5.82
C ASN A 115 -12.17 -0.10 7.28
N LEU A 116 -13.44 -0.17 7.69
CA LEU A 116 -13.83 0.14 9.07
C LEU A 116 -14.06 -1.14 9.86
N ILE A 117 -15.03 -1.99 9.45
CA ILE A 117 -15.36 -3.21 10.18
C ILE A 117 -14.17 -4.18 10.15
N GLY A 118 -13.58 -4.39 8.96
CA GLY A 118 -12.42 -5.26 8.82
C GLY A 118 -11.22 -4.81 9.66
N PHE A 119 -10.91 -3.52 9.64
CA PHE A 119 -9.80 -2.99 10.46
C PHE A 119 -10.10 -3.06 11.95
N TYR A 120 -11.35 -2.80 12.36
CA TYR A 120 -11.79 -3.00 13.74
C TYR A 120 -11.56 -4.44 14.21
N ASN A 121 -11.91 -5.44 13.41
CA ASN A 121 -11.68 -6.85 13.75
C ASN A 121 -10.19 -7.16 13.93
N ILE A 122 -9.32 -6.60 13.10
CA ILE A 122 -7.85 -6.73 13.26
C ILE A 122 -7.38 -6.10 14.57
N LEU A 123 -7.86 -4.90 14.91
CA LEU A 123 -7.51 -4.22 16.16
C LEU A 123 -7.94 -5.03 17.39
N GLU A 124 -9.17 -5.55 17.39
CA GLU A 124 -9.67 -6.41 18.47
C GLU A 124 -8.86 -7.71 18.59
N ALA A 125 -8.53 -8.35 17.48
CA ALA A 125 -7.70 -9.55 17.50
C ALA A 125 -6.28 -9.26 18.04
N CYS A 126 -5.68 -8.13 17.64
CA CYS A 126 -4.40 -7.68 18.21
C CYS A 126 -4.53 -7.45 19.73
N ARG A 127 -5.59 -6.78 20.19
CA ARG A 127 -5.84 -6.54 21.60
C ARG A 127 -5.96 -7.86 22.38
N HIS A 128 -6.78 -8.79 21.89
CA HIS A 128 -7.00 -10.07 22.55
C HIS A 128 -5.79 -11.02 22.48
N SER A 129 -4.80 -10.74 21.64
CA SER A 129 -3.55 -11.52 21.59
C SER A 129 -2.73 -11.44 22.89
N TYR A 130 -3.01 -10.47 23.76
CA TYR A 130 -2.37 -10.32 25.07
C TYR A 130 -3.14 -10.97 26.23
N ASP A 131 -4.32 -11.51 25.97
CA ASP A 131 -5.15 -12.11 26.98
C ASP A 131 -4.45 -13.35 27.61
N GLY A 132 -4.65 -13.56 28.90
CA GLY A 132 -4.03 -14.68 29.62
C GLY A 132 -2.53 -14.48 29.92
N GLY A 133 -1.96 -13.31 29.68
CA GLY A 133 -0.55 -13.01 29.92
C GLY A 133 0.37 -13.54 28.81
N GLU A 134 -0.18 -13.86 27.64
CA GLU A 134 0.62 -14.23 26.47
C GLU A 134 1.40 -13.03 25.91
N LYS A 135 2.51 -13.32 25.23
CA LYS A 135 3.23 -12.32 24.45
C LYS A 135 2.42 -12.05 23.17
N GLY A 136 1.66 -10.96 23.17
CA GLY A 136 0.78 -10.60 22.05
C GLY A 136 1.52 -10.08 20.83
N VAL A 137 0.79 -9.39 19.95
CA VAL A 137 1.32 -8.77 18.74
C VAL A 137 2.39 -7.72 19.07
N GLU A 138 3.61 -7.93 18.64
CA GLU A 138 4.75 -7.04 18.90
C GLU A 138 4.66 -5.75 18.09
N HIS A 139 4.07 -5.82 16.88
CA HIS A 139 3.89 -4.65 16.03
C HIS A 139 2.72 -4.83 15.06
N LEU A 140 1.82 -3.85 15.04
CA LEU A 140 0.79 -3.68 14.02
C LEU A 140 1.24 -2.60 13.02
N VAL A 141 1.49 -2.97 11.78
CA VAL A 141 1.71 -2.02 10.67
C VAL A 141 0.46 -1.99 9.80
N TYR A 142 -0.03 -0.82 9.43
CA TYR A 142 -1.25 -0.74 8.61
C TYR A 142 -1.17 0.31 7.51
N ALA A 143 -1.88 0.04 6.41
CA ALA A 143 -1.97 0.96 5.28
C ALA A 143 -2.95 2.11 5.58
N SER A 144 -2.43 3.33 5.67
CA SER A 144 -3.15 4.56 5.43
C SER A 144 -2.98 4.98 3.96
N SER A 145 -3.17 6.25 3.64
CA SER A 145 -3.11 6.74 2.26
C SER A 145 -2.80 8.24 2.23
N SER A 146 -2.09 8.70 1.19
CA SER A 146 -1.96 10.14 0.90
C SER A 146 -3.31 10.83 0.66
N SER A 147 -4.38 10.09 0.38
CA SER A 147 -5.73 10.63 0.25
C SER A 147 -6.24 11.33 1.51
N VAL A 148 -5.69 11.00 2.70
CA VAL A 148 -6.07 11.65 3.96
C VAL A 148 -5.75 13.15 3.98
N TYR A 149 -4.80 13.61 3.16
CA TYR A 149 -4.47 15.03 3.03
C TYR A 149 -5.61 15.84 2.40
N GLY A 150 -6.50 15.18 1.64
CA GLY A 150 -7.73 15.78 1.15
C GLY A 150 -7.49 17.11 0.41
N SER A 151 -8.08 18.19 0.91
CA SER A 151 -7.98 19.52 0.34
C SER A 151 -6.78 20.36 0.82
N ASN A 152 -5.78 19.76 1.47
CA ASN A 152 -4.57 20.45 1.87
C ASN A 152 -3.84 21.03 0.65
N LYS A 153 -3.40 22.30 0.77
CA LYS A 153 -2.71 23.01 -0.31
C LYS A 153 -1.19 23.06 -0.12
N LYS A 154 -0.71 22.90 1.11
CA LYS A 154 0.72 22.89 1.44
C LYS A 154 1.36 21.62 0.90
N VAL A 155 2.47 21.73 0.21
CA VAL A 155 3.32 20.61 -0.24
C VAL A 155 4.78 20.94 0.08
N PRO A 156 5.64 19.92 0.37
CA PRO A 156 5.31 18.51 0.53
C PRO A 156 4.32 18.28 1.65
N TYR A 157 3.53 17.20 1.53
CA TYR A 157 2.62 16.78 2.59
C TYR A 157 3.40 16.22 3.78
N SER A 158 3.23 16.82 4.97
CA SER A 158 3.86 16.37 6.21
C SER A 158 2.89 15.55 7.06
N THR A 159 3.42 14.60 7.83
CA THR A 159 2.62 13.84 8.80
C THR A 159 2.08 14.72 9.93
N ASP A 160 2.68 15.90 10.16
CA ASP A 160 2.24 16.90 11.13
C ASP A 160 1.12 17.79 10.59
N ASP A 161 0.81 17.73 9.28
CA ASP A 161 -0.27 18.50 8.71
C ASP A 161 -1.62 18.02 9.23
N LYS A 162 -2.51 18.97 9.49
CA LYS A 162 -3.89 18.69 9.84
C LYS A 162 -4.62 18.05 8.67
N VAL A 163 -5.28 16.90 8.89
CA VAL A 163 -5.93 16.08 7.85
C VAL A 163 -7.41 15.84 8.17
N ASP A 164 -8.15 16.94 8.38
CA ASP A 164 -9.56 16.92 8.80
C ASP A 164 -10.54 17.20 7.65
N ASN A 165 -10.04 17.39 6.42
CA ASN A 165 -10.86 17.76 5.27
C ASN A 165 -10.74 16.72 4.14
N PRO A 166 -11.20 15.45 4.37
CA PRO A 166 -11.17 14.41 3.33
C PRO A 166 -12.11 14.78 2.18
N VAL A 167 -11.70 14.49 0.95
CA VAL A 167 -12.49 14.77 -0.27
C VAL A 167 -13.18 13.52 -0.84
N SER A 168 -13.09 12.40 -0.14
CA SER A 168 -13.75 11.14 -0.52
C SER A 168 -14.04 10.27 0.70
N LEU A 169 -15.01 9.35 0.56
CA LEU A 169 -15.28 8.35 1.59
C LEU A 169 -14.03 7.47 1.82
N TYR A 170 -13.31 7.11 0.76
CA TYR A 170 -12.04 6.38 0.91
C TYR A 170 -11.06 7.11 1.83
N ALA A 171 -10.84 8.41 1.61
CA ALA A 171 -9.96 9.21 2.46
C ALA A 171 -10.46 9.25 3.91
N ALA A 172 -11.77 9.42 4.11
CA ALA A 172 -12.39 9.40 5.44
C ALA A 172 -12.18 8.07 6.15
N THR A 173 -12.36 6.91 5.46
CA THR A 173 -12.10 5.60 6.08
C THR A 173 -10.64 5.40 6.44
N LYS A 174 -9.69 5.88 5.61
CA LYS A 174 -8.26 5.78 5.92
C LYS A 174 -7.88 6.68 7.10
N LYS A 175 -8.42 7.89 7.19
CA LYS A 175 -8.24 8.73 8.39
C LYS A 175 -8.86 8.09 9.62
N SER A 176 -10.01 7.45 9.51
CA SER A 176 -10.62 6.71 10.60
C SER A 176 -9.71 5.57 11.09
N ASN A 177 -9.01 4.86 10.19
CA ASN A 177 -8.04 3.84 10.60
C ASN A 177 -6.93 4.44 11.47
N GLU A 178 -6.38 5.61 11.12
CA GLU A 178 -5.38 6.30 11.94
C GLU A 178 -5.92 6.61 13.36
N LEU A 179 -7.14 7.14 13.45
CA LEU A 179 -7.76 7.48 14.73
C LEU A 179 -8.07 6.23 15.58
N MET A 180 -8.58 5.17 14.96
CA MET A 180 -8.86 3.90 15.63
C MET A 180 -7.57 3.27 16.16
N ALA A 181 -6.52 3.17 15.34
CA ALA A 181 -5.24 2.61 15.74
C ALA A 181 -4.61 3.42 16.89
N HIS A 182 -4.67 4.76 16.83
CA HIS A 182 -4.20 5.62 17.91
C HIS A 182 -4.95 5.35 19.22
N ALA A 183 -6.29 5.23 19.16
CA ALA A 183 -7.10 4.94 20.34
C ALA A 183 -6.74 3.58 20.97
N TYR A 184 -6.55 2.54 20.14
CA TYR A 184 -6.15 1.22 20.62
C TYR A 184 -4.72 1.20 21.18
N SER A 185 -3.78 1.89 20.55
CA SER A 185 -2.44 2.07 21.11
C SER A 185 -2.47 2.79 22.46
N LYS A 186 -3.32 3.81 22.61
CA LYS A 186 -3.45 4.55 23.88
C LYS A 186 -4.06 3.73 24.99
N LEU A 187 -5.09 2.92 24.68
CA LEU A 187 -5.86 2.17 25.68
C LEU A 187 -5.20 0.84 26.05
N TYR A 188 -4.57 0.18 25.08
CA TYR A 188 -4.11 -1.22 25.21
C TYR A 188 -2.62 -1.40 24.97
N ASP A 189 -1.86 -0.31 24.80
CA ASP A 189 -0.42 -0.33 24.52
C ASP A 189 0.00 -1.15 23.29
N ILE A 190 -0.86 -1.28 22.28
CA ILE A 190 -0.54 -2.00 21.04
C ILE A 190 0.41 -1.15 20.20
N PRO A 191 1.67 -1.57 19.97
CA PRO A 191 2.59 -0.83 19.11
C PRO A 191 2.07 -0.78 17.68
N SER A 192 1.78 0.42 17.16
CA SER A 192 1.11 0.56 15.87
C SER A 192 1.75 1.63 15.00
N THR A 193 2.03 1.29 13.74
CA THR A 193 2.55 2.23 12.75
C THR A 193 1.67 2.30 11.52
N GLY A 194 1.16 3.49 11.23
CA GLY A 194 0.42 3.80 10.01
C GLY A 194 1.34 4.27 8.88
N LEU A 195 1.11 3.80 7.66
CA LEU A 195 1.86 4.20 6.48
C LEU A 195 0.93 4.89 5.49
N ARG A 196 1.15 6.17 5.22
CA ARG A 196 0.45 6.93 4.17
C ARG A 196 1.15 6.68 2.85
N PHE A 197 0.66 5.67 2.11
CA PHE A 197 1.17 5.37 0.78
C PHE A 197 0.80 6.45 -0.22
N PHE A 198 1.78 6.83 -1.05
CA PHE A 198 1.56 7.64 -2.24
C PHE A 198 1.27 6.74 -3.46
N THR A 199 1.53 7.20 -4.68
CA THR A 199 1.16 6.43 -5.87
C THR A 199 2.17 5.31 -6.12
N VAL A 200 1.81 4.09 -5.76
CA VAL A 200 2.66 2.90 -5.95
C VAL A 200 2.47 2.34 -7.35
N TYR A 201 3.58 2.01 -8.03
CA TYR A 201 3.59 1.42 -9.37
C TYR A 201 4.64 0.31 -9.49
N GLY A 202 4.51 -0.54 -10.52
CA GLY A 202 5.47 -1.62 -10.78
C GLY A 202 4.84 -2.89 -11.34
N PRO A 203 5.65 -3.97 -11.49
CA PRO A 203 5.22 -5.27 -11.99
C PRO A 203 4.06 -5.86 -11.20
N ALA A 204 3.18 -6.58 -11.89
CA ALA A 204 1.99 -7.18 -11.32
C ALA A 204 1.14 -6.17 -10.51
N GLY A 205 1.08 -4.92 -10.97
CA GLY A 205 0.35 -3.85 -10.32
C GLY A 205 -1.17 -3.99 -10.41
N ARG A 206 -1.88 -2.94 -9.98
CA ARG A 206 -3.35 -2.90 -10.03
C ARG A 206 -3.82 -2.36 -11.38
N PRO A 207 -4.74 -3.05 -12.08
CA PRO A 207 -5.26 -2.61 -13.39
C PRO A 207 -6.00 -1.27 -13.37
N ASP A 208 -6.54 -0.84 -12.23
CA ASP A 208 -7.20 0.44 -12.05
C ASP A 208 -6.24 1.64 -11.90
N MET A 209 -4.93 1.39 -11.84
CA MET A 209 -3.92 2.44 -11.79
C MET A 209 -3.58 2.97 -13.18
N ALA A 210 -3.20 4.27 -13.25
CA ALA A 210 -3.00 4.97 -14.52
C ALA A 210 -2.03 4.26 -15.49
N TYR A 211 -0.85 3.83 -15.01
CA TYR A 211 0.14 3.17 -15.86
C TYR A 211 -0.37 1.87 -16.49
N PHE A 212 -1.13 1.08 -15.74
CA PHE A 212 -1.73 -0.14 -16.21
C PHE A 212 -2.90 0.13 -17.16
N GLY A 213 -3.84 0.98 -16.74
CA GLY A 213 -5.01 1.33 -17.54
C GLY A 213 -4.64 2.07 -18.85
N PHE A 214 -3.54 2.84 -18.87
CA PHE A 214 -3.01 3.43 -20.10
C PHE A 214 -2.44 2.33 -21.03
N THR A 215 -1.67 1.41 -20.47
CA THR A 215 -1.13 0.28 -21.26
C THR A 215 -2.23 -0.55 -21.89
N ASP A 216 -3.26 -0.94 -21.13
CA ASP A 216 -4.39 -1.72 -21.66
C ASP A 216 -5.12 -0.98 -22.80
N LYS A 217 -5.30 0.33 -22.68
CA LYS A 217 -5.92 1.14 -23.73
C LYS A 217 -5.06 1.23 -24.97
N LEU A 218 -3.75 1.49 -24.83
CA LEU A 218 -2.82 1.59 -25.94
C LEU A 218 -2.71 0.27 -26.70
N VAL A 219 -2.59 -0.85 -26.00
CA VAL A 219 -2.60 -2.20 -26.61
C VAL A 219 -3.90 -2.50 -27.35
N ALA A 220 -5.03 -1.99 -26.84
CA ALA A 220 -6.34 -2.13 -27.50
C ALA A 220 -6.58 -1.10 -28.61
N GLY A 221 -5.59 -0.29 -29.01
CA GLY A 221 -5.75 0.78 -30.01
C GLY A 221 -6.70 1.91 -29.56
N LYS A 222 -6.90 2.10 -28.26
CA LYS A 222 -7.80 3.11 -27.71
C LYS A 222 -7.02 4.36 -27.24
N THR A 223 -7.70 5.50 -27.30
CA THR A 223 -7.12 6.78 -26.82
C THR A 223 -7.05 6.87 -25.31
N ILE A 224 -5.91 7.28 -24.78
CA ILE A 224 -5.73 7.63 -23.38
C ILE A 224 -6.08 9.10 -23.15
N GLN A 225 -6.71 9.39 -22.02
CA GLN A 225 -7.03 10.77 -21.61
C GLN A 225 -6.03 11.24 -20.55
N ILE A 226 -5.35 12.35 -20.83
CA ILE A 226 -4.38 12.97 -19.94
C ILE A 226 -5.02 14.23 -19.38
N PHE A 227 -5.40 14.15 -18.09
CA PHE A 227 -6.11 15.20 -17.39
C PHE A 227 -5.23 16.41 -17.08
N ASN A 228 -5.88 17.58 -16.88
CA ASN A 228 -5.25 18.87 -16.67
C ASN A 228 -4.22 19.23 -17.78
N TYR A 229 -4.49 18.79 -19.00
CA TYR A 229 -3.58 18.99 -20.15
C TYR A 229 -2.14 18.50 -19.86
N GLY A 230 -1.98 17.53 -18.96
CA GLY A 230 -0.70 17.02 -18.51
C GLY A 230 -0.01 17.85 -17.41
N ASN A 231 -0.58 18.98 -17.00
CA ASN A 231 0.00 19.87 -15.96
C ASN A 231 -0.27 19.34 -14.54
N CYS A 232 0.08 18.08 -14.31
CA CYS A 232 0.00 17.41 -13.00
C CYS A 232 1.33 16.82 -12.64
N LYS A 233 1.65 16.85 -11.34
CA LYS A 233 2.81 16.15 -10.79
C LYS A 233 2.35 15.17 -9.73
N ARG A 234 2.91 13.98 -9.77
CA ARG A 234 2.59 12.90 -8.82
C ARG A 234 3.87 12.28 -8.28
N ASP A 235 3.82 11.90 -7.03
CA ASP A 235 4.86 11.13 -6.38
C ASP A 235 4.63 9.64 -6.72
N PHE A 236 5.36 9.16 -7.72
CA PHE A 236 5.35 7.75 -8.12
C PHE A 236 6.45 6.99 -7.37
N THR A 237 6.08 5.97 -6.65
CA THR A 237 7.00 5.17 -5.86
C THR A 237 7.01 3.72 -6.32
N PHE A 238 8.18 3.20 -6.65
CA PHE A 238 8.33 1.83 -7.12
C PHE A 238 7.99 0.83 -6.01
N VAL A 239 7.35 -0.27 -6.37
CA VAL A 239 6.83 -1.24 -5.39
C VAL A 239 7.91 -1.86 -4.51
N ASP A 240 9.11 -2.11 -5.05
CA ASP A 240 10.19 -2.70 -4.25
C ASP A 240 10.70 -1.72 -3.19
N ASP A 241 10.75 -0.41 -3.50
CA ASP A 241 11.07 0.63 -2.51
C ASP A 241 10.00 0.68 -1.41
N ILE A 242 8.72 0.56 -1.80
CA ILE A 242 7.61 0.50 -0.84
C ILE A 242 7.77 -0.68 0.09
N VAL A 243 8.02 -1.86 -0.46
CA VAL A 243 8.13 -3.11 0.32
C VAL A 243 9.36 -3.07 1.23
N GLU A 244 10.49 -2.53 0.75
CA GLU A 244 11.68 -2.30 1.58
C GLU A 244 11.37 -1.38 2.77
N GLY A 245 10.69 -0.26 2.52
CA GLY A 245 10.27 0.66 3.57
C GLY A 245 9.35 -0.02 4.60
N VAL A 246 8.37 -0.81 4.15
CA VAL A 246 7.48 -1.57 5.04
C VAL A 246 8.27 -2.55 5.91
N VAL A 247 9.22 -3.30 5.33
CA VAL A 247 10.05 -4.27 6.08
C VAL A 247 10.89 -3.57 7.16
N ARG A 248 11.48 -2.41 6.86
CA ARG A 248 12.22 -1.63 7.87
C ARG A 248 11.31 -1.13 8.99
N VAL A 249 10.14 -0.63 8.65
CA VAL A 249 9.14 -0.21 9.63
C VAL A 249 8.71 -1.38 10.51
N MET A 250 8.47 -2.56 9.97
CA MET A 250 8.08 -3.75 10.75
C MET A 250 9.10 -4.10 11.84
N GLN A 251 10.37 -3.79 11.63
CA GLN A 251 11.47 -4.08 12.57
C GLN A 251 11.67 -3.01 13.66
N HIS A 252 10.88 -1.94 13.62
CA HIS A 252 11.01 -0.83 14.58
C HIS A 252 9.64 -0.40 15.11
N ALA A 253 9.14 -1.16 16.08
CA ALA A 253 7.87 -0.85 16.74
C ALA A 253 7.99 0.43 17.59
N PRO A 254 7.00 1.34 17.52
CA PRO A 254 6.99 2.50 18.40
C PRO A 254 6.84 2.06 19.87
N GLU A 255 7.50 2.78 20.77
CA GLU A 255 7.48 2.51 22.19
C GLU A 255 6.64 3.55 22.94
N ARG A 256 6.07 3.14 24.07
CA ARG A 256 5.42 4.05 25.00
C ARG A 256 6.48 4.99 25.58
N LYS A 257 6.19 6.28 25.59
CA LYS A 257 7.08 7.33 26.10
C LYS A 257 6.35 8.20 27.12
N THR A 258 7.09 8.98 27.88
CA THR A 258 6.54 10.07 28.68
C THR A 258 6.74 11.37 27.90
N GLY A 259 5.67 12.12 27.69
CA GLY A 259 5.71 13.42 27.04
C GLY A 259 6.37 14.49 27.91
N GLU A 260 6.67 15.63 27.32
CA GLU A 260 7.24 16.78 28.02
C GLU A 260 6.32 17.30 29.15
N ASP A 261 5.02 17.08 29.00
CA ASP A 261 3.98 17.40 30.00
C ASP A 261 3.83 16.32 31.09
N GLY A 262 4.67 15.29 31.09
CA GLY A 262 4.63 14.17 32.03
C GLY A 262 3.53 13.15 31.74
N LEU A 263 2.73 13.32 30.67
CA LEU A 263 1.67 12.38 30.30
C LEU A 263 2.20 11.24 29.40
N PRO A 264 1.57 10.04 29.46
CA PRO A 264 1.98 8.93 28.64
C PRO A 264 1.63 9.17 27.15
N VAL A 265 2.64 9.10 26.28
CA VAL A 265 2.52 9.08 24.82
C VAL A 265 2.37 7.62 24.38
N PRO A 266 1.31 7.27 23.62
CA PRO A 266 1.09 5.90 23.19
C PRO A 266 2.19 5.41 22.24
N PRO A 267 2.39 4.08 22.12
CA PRO A 267 3.29 3.48 21.15
C PRO A 267 2.67 3.53 19.75
N TYR A 268 2.57 4.73 19.17
CA TYR A 268 1.90 5.02 17.91
C TYR A 268 2.69 5.99 17.05
N LYS A 269 2.81 5.70 15.77
CA LYS A 269 3.47 6.59 14.80
C LYS A 269 2.79 6.50 13.42
N VAL A 270 2.88 7.59 12.66
CA VAL A 270 2.46 7.62 11.23
C VAL A 270 3.63 8.15 10.40
N TYR A 271 3.86 7.51 9.25
CA TYR A 271 4.86 7.95 8.28
C TYR A 271 4.25 8.11 6.90
N ASN A 272 4.76 9.06 6.13
CA ASN A 272 4.61 9.05 4.69
C ASN A 272 5.61 8.07 4.08
N ILE A 273 5.15 7.32 3.09
CA ILE A 273 6.04 6.50 2.26
C ILE A 273 5.80 6.83 0.79
N GLY A 274 6.78 7.49 0.20
CA GLY A 274 6.77 8.04 -1.15
C GLY A 274 8.17 8.34 -1.63
N ASN A 275 8.35 8.66 -2.91
CA ASN A 275 9.66 8.94 -3.50
C ASN A 275 10.16 10.38 -3.18
N ASN A 276 9.26 11.27 -2.75
CA ASN A 276 9.56 12.68 -2.53
C ASN A 276 10.15 13.39 -3.77
N GLN A 277 9.84 12.88 -4.96
CA GLN A 277 10.24 13.45 -6.26
C GLN A 277 9.01 13.45 -7.17
N PRO A 278 8.27 14.57 -7.22
CA PRO A 278 7.05 14.63 -8.01
C PRO A 278 7.36 14.71 -9.51
N GLU A 279 7.00 13.66 -10.22
CA GLU A 279 7.17 13.50 -11.66
C GLU A 279 6.03 14.17 -12.44
N ASN A 280 6.34 14.76 -13.58
CA ASN A 280 5.34 15.31 -14.49
C ASN A 280 4.55 14.20 -15.18
N LEU A 281 3.23 14.39 -15.34
CA LEU A 281 2.38 13.37 -15.93
C LEU A 281 2.69 13.11 -17.43
N LEU A 282 3.09 14.11 -18.19
CA LEU A 282 3.49 13.91 -19.59
C LEU A 282 4.81 13.13 -19.69
N ASP A 283 5.78 13.46 -18.84
CA ASP A 283 7.04 12.73 -18.80
C ASP A 283 6.80 11.26 -18.42
N PHE A 284 5.93 11.04 -17.43
CA PHE A 284 5.50 9.68 -17.07
C PHE A 284 4.89 8.92 -18.25
N VAL A 285 3.98 9.53 -19.00
CA VAL A 285 3.34 8.91 -20.17
C VAL A 285 4.36 8.64 -21.28
N ASN A 286 5.25 9.59 -21.56
CA ASN A 286 6.28 9.42 -22.59
C ASN A 286 7.23 8.27 -22.24
N ILE A 287 7.71 8.21 -20.99
CA ILE A 287 8.58 7.11 -20.53
C ILE A 287 7.85 5.77 -20.61
N LEU A 288 6.56 5.72 -20.17
CA LEU A 288 5.76 4.50 -20.28
C LEU A 288 5.68 4.00 -21.71
N GLN A 289 5.39 4.87 -22.67
CA GLN A 289 5.29 4.54 -24.09
C GLN A 289 6.62 3.99 -24.63
N GLU A 290 7.73 4.65 -24.35
CA GLU A 290 9.06 4.20 -24.77
C GLU A 290 9.40 2.80 -24.21
N GLU A 291 9.11 2.55 -22.94
CA GLU A 291 9.40 1.25 -22.32
C GLU A 291 8.43 0.15 -22.81
N LEU A 292 7.18 0.47 -23.18
CA LEU A 292 6.25 -0.48 -23.81
C LEU A 292 6.71 -0.92 -25.23
N VAL A 293 7.25 0.02 -26.02
CA VAL A 293 7.86 -0.29 -27.32
C VAL A 293 9.12 -1.15 -27.11
N ARG A 294 9.97 -0.74 -26.19
CA ARG A 294 11.20 -1.50 -25.87
C ARG A 294 10.90 -2.94 -25.45
N ALA A 295 9.86 -3.14 -24.65
CA ALA A 295 9.40 -4.46 -24.19
C ALA A 295 8.60 -5.23 -25.27
N LYS A 296 8.41 -4.67 -26.47
CA LYS A 296 7.62 -5.24 -27.56
C LYS A 296 6.14 -5.47 -27.22
N VAL A 297 5.62 -4.69 -26.26
CA VAL A 297 4.17 -4.63 -25.96
C VAL A 297 3.45 -3.83 -27.05
N LEU A 298 4.11 -2.79 -27.57
CA LEU A 298 3.64 -1.97 -28.69
C LEU A 298 4.66 -2.04 -29.83
N PRO A 299 4.22 -1.93 -31.11
CA PRO A 299 5.13 -1.92 -32.26
C PRO A 299 6.02 -0.65 -32.27
N GLU A 300 7.15 -0.73 -32.99
CA GLU A 300 8.11 0.39 -33.07
C GLU A 300 7.54 1.64 -33.77
N ASP A 301 6.59 1.44 -34.70
CA ASP A 301 5.91 2.49 -35.46
C ASP A 301 4.56 2.92 -34.85
N TYR A 302 4.31 2.63 -33.57
CA TYR A 302 3.06 2.98 -32.90
C TYR A 302 2.82 4.49 -32.89
N ASP A 303 1.69 4.94 -33.43
CA ASP A 303 1.31 6.37 -33.42
C ASP A 303 0.71 6.80 -32.09
N PHE A 304 1.57 7.24 -31.17
CA PHE A 304 1.15 7.71 -29.85
C PHE A 304 0.30 8.99 -29.89
N GLU A 305 0.56 9.89 -30.84
CA GLU A 305 -0.18 11.13 -30.96
C GLU A 305 -1.65 10.89 -31.33
N ALA A 306 -1.91 9.92 -32.21
CA ALA A 306 -3.27 9.50 -32.55
C ALA A 306 -4.04 8.87 -31.38
N HIS A 307 -3.32 8.34 -30.38
CA HIS A 307 -3.90 7.64 -29.23
C HIS A 307 -3.80 8.44 -27.91
N LYS A 308 -3.54 9.74 -27.98
CA LYS A 308 -3.40 10.63 -26.83
C LYS A 308 -4.35 11.83 -26.93
N GLN A 309 -5.12 12.10 -25.88
CA GLN A 309 -6.00 13.26 -25.77
C GLN A 309 -5.73 14.02 -24.49
N LEU A 310 -5.38 15.30 -24.61
CA LEU A 310 -5.26 16.21 -23.48
C LEU A 310 -6.66 16.75 -23.14
N VAL A 311 -7.07 16.60 -21.88
CA VAL A 311 -8.41 16.98 -21.40
C VAL A 311 -8.32 17.89 -20.18
N PRO A 312 -9.36 18.70 -19.86
CA PRO A 312 -9.40 19.51 -18.65
C PRO A 312 -9.23 18.70 -17.36
N MET A 313 -8.87 19.38 -16.29
CA MET A 313 -8.76 18.80 -14.96
C MET A 313 -10.11 18.26 -14.47
N GLN A 314 -10.10 17.11 -13.82
CA GLN A 314 -11.32 16.55 -13.23
C GLN A 314 -11.66 17.25 -11.90
N PRO A 315 -12.96 17.40 -11.58
CA PRO A 315 -13.38 17.90 -10.27
C PRO A 315 -12.83 17.06 -9.12
N GLY A 316 -12.29 17.73 -8.10
CA GLY A 316 -11.70 17.07 -6.93
C GLY A 316 -10.27 16.57 -7.12
N ASP A 317 -9.68 16.74 -8.30
CA ASP A 317 -8.26 16.42 -8.51
C ASP A 317 -7.38 17.59 -8.04
N VAL A 318 -6.10 17.30 -7.74
CA VAL A 318 -5.12 18.32 -7.30
C VAL A 318 -3.91 18.33 -8.24
N PRO A 319 -3.30 19.50 -8.52
CA PRO A 319 -2.23 19.60 -9.52
C PRO A 319 -0.94 18.91 -9.08
N VAL A 320 -0.61 18.92 -7.79
CA VAL A 320 0.65 18.37 -7.26
C VAL A 320 0.40 17.61 -5.97
N THR A 321 0.97 16.39 -5.87
CA THR A 321 1.00 15.60 -4.64
C THR A 321 2.37 14.96 -4.48
N TYR A 322 3.03 15.19 -3.34
CA TYR A 322 4.25 14.48 -2.99
C TYR A 322 4.49 14.48 -1.47
N ALA A 323 5.23 13.47 -1.02
CA ALA A 323 5.49 13.19 0.38
C ALA A 323 6.64 14.02 0.94
N ASP A 324 6.50 14.50 2.18
CA ASP A 324 7.64 14.71 3.05
C ASP A 324 7.99 13.37 3.71
N THR A 325 9.12 12.79 3.32
CA THR A 325 9.63 11.51 3.82
C THR A 325 10.76 11.67 4.83
N THR A 326 11.06 12.90 5.25
CA THR A 326 12.14 13.19 6.20
C THR A 326 12.04 12.36 7.48
N PRO A 327 10.87 12.19 8.14
CA PRO A 327 10.76 11.33 9.31
C PRO A 327 11.09 9.86 9.02
N LEU A 328 10.67 9.34 7.86
CA LEU A 328 11.00 7.97 7.46
C LEU A 328 12.52 7.80 7.24
N GLU A 329 13.15 8.77 6.59
CA GLU A 329 14.58 8.76 6.32
C GLU A 329 15.39 8.84 7.63
N GLN A 330 14.98 9.70 8.56
CA GLN A 330 15.64 9.87 9.85
C GLN A 330 15.53 8.63 10.74
N ASP A 331 14.32 8.06 10.85
CA ASP A 331 14.05 6.95 11.77
C ASP A 331 14.51 5.59 11.21
N PHE A 332 14.58 5.41 9.87
CA PHE A 332 14.91 4.12 9.25
C PHE A 332 16.13 4.13 8.32
N GLY A 333 16.80 5.28 8.14
CA GLY A 333 17.94 5.41 7.22
C GLY A 333 17.59 5.01 5.79
N PHE A 334 16.34 5.19 5.39
CA PHE A 334 15.79 4.72 4.13
C PHE A 334 14.97 5.80 3.43
N LYS A 335 15.21 5.92 2.14
CA LYS A 335 14.42 6.75 1.23
C LYS A 335 14.20 5.99 -0.06
N PRO A 336 12.95 5.89 -0.56
CA PRO A 336 12.69 5.43 -1.91
C PRO A 336 13.51 6.22 -2.94
N ALA A 337 14.13 5.53 -3.90
CA ALA A 337 15.04 6.19 -4.83
C ALA A 337 15.04 5.58 -6.25
N THR A 338 14.20 4.58 -6.52
CA THR A 338 14.15 3.95 -7.84
C THR A 338 13.66 4.95 -8.89
N PRO A 339 14.47 5.25 -9.93
CA PRO A 339 14.09 6.16 -10.99
C PRO A 339 12.83 5.68 -11.73
N LEU A 340 11.95 6.60 -12.12
CA LEU A 340 10.68 6.30 -12.77
C LEU A 340 10.85 5.36 -13.98
N ARG A 341 11.83 5.63 -14.84
CA ARG A 341 12.13 4.80 -16.02
C ARG A 341 12.46 3.35 -15.67
N VAL A 342 13.22 3.13 -14.60
CA VAL A 342 13.59 1.77 -14.15
C VAL A 342 12.35 0.98 -13.74
N GLY A 343 11.48 1.59 -12.97
CA GLY A 343 10.25 0.94 -12.53
C GLY A 343 9.23 0.71 -13.66
N LEU A 344 9.10 1.66 -14.60
CA LEU A 344 8.22 1.51 -15.77
C LEU A 344 8.75 0.44 -16.74
N ARG A 345 10.08 0.33 -16.88
CA ARG A 345 10.73 -0.75 -17.62
C ARG A 345 10.38 -2.11 -17.04
N ALA A 346 10.56 -2.27 -15.73
CA ALA A 346 10.23 -3.51 -15.03
C ALA A 346 8.74 -3.88 -15.20
N PHE A 347 7.85 -2.88 -15.15
CA PHE A 347 6.43 -3.07 -15.42
C PHE A 347 6.17 -3.52 -16.87
N ALA A 348 6.75 -2.86 -17.86
CA ALA A 348 6.55 -3.18 -19.28
C ALA A 348 7.05 -4.60 -19.63
N GLU A 349 8.21 -5.00 -19.09
CA GLU A 349 8.75 -6.36 -19.25
C GLU A 349 7.85 -7.41 -18.58
N TRP A 350 7.35 -7.12 -17.37
CA TRP A 350 6.37 -7.98 -16.72
C TRP A 350 5.07 -8.10 -17.55
N TYR A 351 4.55 -6.96 -18.04
CA TYR A 351 3.31 -6.93 -18.83
C TYR A 351 3.45 -7.78 -20.10
N ALA A 352 4.56 -7.62 -20.84
CA ALA A 352 4.88 -8.43 -21.99
C ALA A 352 4.86 -9.93 -21.65
N GLY A 353 5.57 -10.34 -20.58
CA GLY A 353 5.64 -11.75 -20.17
C GLY A 353 4.33 -12.33 -19.65
N TYR A 354 3.47 -11.50 -19.05
CA TYR A 354 2.17 -11.93 -18.52
C TYR A 354 1.13 -12.13 -19.62
N TYR A 355 1.03 -11.19 -20.57
CA TYR A 355 0.00 -11.21 -21.63
C TYR A 355 0.45 -11.90 -22.94
N SER A 356 1.72 -12.30 -23.08
CA SER A 356 2.21 -13.09 -24.23
C SER A 356 2.00 -14.60 -24.06
N LYS A 357 1.32 -15.04 -23.00
CA LYS A 357 1.04 -16.46 -22.71
C LYS A 357 -0.24 -16.94 -23.35
#